data_cf04f96afc487fd8e20fc00af24b83ba
#
_entry.id   cf04f96afc487fd8e20fc00af24b83ba
#
_cell.length_a   1.000
_cell.length_b   1.000
_cell.length_c   1.000
_cell.angle_alpha   90.00
_cell.angle_beta   90.00
_cell.angle_gamma   90.00
#
_symmetry.space_group_name_H-M   'P 1'
#
loop_
_entity.id
_entity.type
_entity.pdbx_description
1 polymer ?
#
loop_
_entity_poly.entity_id
_entity_poly.type
_entity_poly.pdbx_seq_one_letter_code
_entity_poly.pdbx_strand_id
1 'polypeptide(L)'
;MFTESQIEELNKSFEKATPNDIIKKAFELNNEAVVTTNFRPYEAAILNAVSQVESKIPVIWCDTGYNTPQTYRHAEQVIKALDLNVFLYVPKQTSAHRDVVLGIPSIDDPKHAEFTEEVKLEPFRRAMYEHKPKVWFTNLRQGQTAFRDSIGVFSVSKDGVLKVSPFYYWSDEKLDTYLDENNLPNEFKYFDPTKALENRECGLHV
;
A
#
# COMPACT_ATOMS: atom_id res chain seq x y z
N MET A 1 -1.43 -15.45 16.74
CA MET A 1 -1.41 -13.96 16.74
C MET A 1 -0.06 -13.55 17.32
N PHE A 2 0.65 -12.61 16.71
CA PHE A 2 1.95 -12.14 17.21
C PHE A 2 1.77 -11.31 18.48
N THR A 3 2.62 -11.54 19.48
CA THR A 3 2.71 -10.69 20.66
C THR A 3 3.58 -9.46 20.37
N GLU A 4 3.45 -8.40 21.16
CA GLU A 4 4.26 -7.19 21.05
C GLU A 4 5.76 -7.51 21.13
N SER A 5 6.18 -8.32 22.10
CA SER A 5 7.57 -8.77 22.25
C SER A 5 8.10 -9.52 21.03
N GLN A 6 7.28 -10.34 20.35
CA GLN A 6 7.69 -11.01 19.11
C GLN A 6 7.89 -10.04 17.96
N ILE A 7 7.06 -9.00 17.87
CA ILE A 7 7.22 -7.94 16.86
C ILE A 7 8.47 -7.11 17.12
N GLU A 8 8.74 -6.76 18.39
CA GLU A 8 9.98 -6.04 18.76
C GLU A 8 11.23 -6.85 18.42
N GLU A 9 11.24 -8.15 18.71
CA GLU A 9 12.35 -9.05 18.38
C GLU A 9 12.55 -9.16 16.85
N LEU A 10 11.47 -9.30 16.08
CA LEU A 10 11.53 -9.28 14.62
C LEU A 10 12.11 -7.96 14.10
N ASN A 11 11.61 -6.82 14.56
CA ASN A 11 12.10 -5.51 14.15
C ASN A 11 13.59 -5.33 14.46
N LYS A 12 14.03 -5.73 15.64
CA LYS A 12 15.45 -5.68 16.02
C LYS A 12 16.32 -6.59 15.15
N SER A 13 15.84 -7.78 14.83
CA SER A 13 16.58 -8.76 14.03
C SER A 13 16.70 -8.34 12.56
N PHE A 14 15.72 -7.60 12.05
CA PHE A 14 15.64 -7.20 10.64
C PHE A 14 15.92 -5.71 10.39
N GLU A 15 16.40 -4.96 11.39
CA GLU A 15 16.70 -3.52 11.27
C GLU A 15 17.66 -3.20 10.11
N LYS A 16 18.65 -4.08 9.88
CA LYS A 16 19.67 -3.93 8.83
C LYS A 16 19.52 -4.93 7.68
N ALA A 17 18.43 -5.68 7.66
CA ALA A 17 18.19 -6.69 6.63
C ALA A 17 17.86 -6.04 5.28
N THR A 18 18.10 -6.79 4.20
CA THR A 18 17.68 -6.35 2.87
C THR A 18 16.16 -6.51 2.69
N PRO A 19 15.52 -5.74 1.81
CA PRO A 19 14.10 -5.93 1.50
C PRO A 19 13.76 -7.38 1.13
N ASN A 20 14.64 -8.05 0.38
CA ASN A 20 14.45 -9.44 -0.02
C ASN A 20 14.47 -10.41 1.18
N ASP A 21 15.36 -10.20 2.16
CA ASP A 21 15.40 -11.01 3.38
C ASP A 21 14.16 -10.81 4.24
N ILE A 22 13.68 -9.55 4.34
CA ILE A 22 12.45 -9.21 5.04
C ILE A 22 11.24 -9.91 4.40
N ILE A 23 11.14 -9.85 3.06
CA ILE A 23 10.04 -10.47 2.30
C ILE A 23 10.07 -12.00 2.48
N LYS A 24 11.24 -12.63 2.32
CA LYS A 24 11.39 -14.07 2.54
C LYS A 24 10.98 -14.46 3.95
N LYS A 25 11.43 -13.70 4.94
CA LYS A 25 11.03 -13.95 6.34
C LYS A 25 9.53 -13.86 6.55
N ALA A 26 8.87 -12.90 5.94
CA ALA A 26 7.41 -12.77 6.02
C ALA A 26 6.70 -14.01 5.45
N PHE A 27 7.14 -14.53 4.30
CA PHE A 27 6.60 -15.77 3.70
C PHE A 27 6.91 -17.01 4.53
N GLU A 28 8.05 -17.10 5.20
CA GLU A 28 8.33 -18.17 6.17
C GLU A 28 7.37 -18.16 7.35
N LEU A 29 6.95 -16.97 7.80
CA LEU A 29 5.99 -16.82 8.90
C LEU A 29 4.57 -17.19 8.47
N ASN A 30 4.15 -16.80 7.27
CA ASN A 30 2.88 -17.22 6.67
C ASN A 30 2.84 -16.88 5.17
N ASN A 31 2.36 -17.80 4.35
CA ASN A 31 2.25 -17.64 2.90
C ASN A 31 0.89 -17.10 2.42
N GLU A 32 -0.11 -16.95 3.31
CA GLU A 32 -1.37 -16.27 3.00
C GLU A 32 -1.14 -14.75 2.97
N ALA A 33 -0.49 -14.27 1.91
CA ALA A 33 0.00 -12.91 1.80
C ALA A 33 -0.69 -12.13 0.68
N VAL A 34 -0.78 -10.81 0.87
CA VAL A 34 -1.18 -9.83 -0.16
C VAL A 34 -0.22 -8.67 -0.17
N VAL A 35 -0.10 -7.97 -1.30
CA VAL A 35 0.49 -6.64 -1.38
C VAL A 35 -0.56 -5.65 -1.84
N THR A 36 -0.61 -4.45 -1.24
CA THR A 36 -1.54 -3.41 -1.66
C THR A 36 -0.82 -2.29 -2.37
N THR A 37 -1.48 -1.71 -3.37
CA THR A 37 -0.97 -0.57 -4.13
C THR A 37 -2.09 0.42 -4.48
N ASN A 38 -1.72 1.66 -4.69
CA ASN A 38 -2.50 2.67 -5.39
C ASN A 38 -1.66 3.33 -6.51
N PHE A 39 -0.55 2.70 -6.88
CA PHE A 39 0.40 3.14 -7.91
C PHE A 39 0.90 4.57 -7.72
N ARG A 40 1.03 5.02 -6.48
CA ARG A 40 1.71 6.28 -6.15
C ARG A 40 3.22 6.15 -6.35
N PRO A 41 3.98 7.27 -6.28
CA PRO A 41 5.44 7.22 -6.40
C PRO A 41 6.08 6.14 -5.52
N TYR A 42 7.10 5.48 -6.08
CA TYR A 42 7.90 4.42 -5.45
C TYR A 42 7.19 3.08 -5.19
N GLU A 43 5.91 2.92 -5.51
CA GLU A 43 5.24 1.63 -5.26
C GLU A 43 5.66 0.52 -6.24
N ALA A 44 6.18 0.87 -7.41
CA ALA A 44 6.77 -0.12 -8.31
C ALA A 44 7.92 -0.91 -7.65
N ALA A 45 8.66 -0.31 -6.69
CA ALA A 45 9.74 -0.98 -5.98
C ALA A 45 9.22 -2.15 -5.12
N ILE A 46 8.18 -1.94 -4.30
CA ILE A 46 7.64 -3.02 -3.46
C ILE A 46 6.96 -4.09 -4.32
N LEU A 47 6.22 -3.69 -5.36
CA LEU A 47 5.57 -4.63 -6.27
C LEU A 47 6.60 -5.53 -6.94
N ASN A 48 7.72 -4.98 -7.43
CA ASN A 48 8.82 -5.75 -7.99
C ASN A 48 9.47 -6.67 -6.94
N ALA A 49 9.87 -6.14 -5.79
CA ALA A 49 10.58 -6.93 -4.79
C ALA A 49 9.75 -8.11 -4.27
N VAL A 50 8.45 -7.92 -4.07
CA VAL A 50 7.56 -9.00 -3.59
C VAL A 50 7.27 -10.00 -4.70
N SER A 51 7.02 -9.56 -5.95
CA SER A 51 6.75 -10.46 -7.08
C SER A 51 7.97 -11.29 -7.49
N GLN A 52 9.20 -10.82 -7.23
CA GLN A 52 10.42 -11.63 -7.42
C GLN A 52 10.50 -12.81 -6.45
N VAL A 53 9.89 -12.73 -5.27
CA VAL A 53 9.86 -13.82 -4.29
C VAL A 53 8.64 -14.72 -4.52
N GLU A 54 7.47 -14.12 -4.75
CA GLU A 54 6.21 -14.81 -5.02
C GLU A 54 5.47 -14.17 -6.20
N SER A 55 5.69 -14.71 -7.39
CA SER A 55 5.19 -14.12 -8.64
C SER A 55 3.65 -14.12 -8.77
N LYS A 56 2.94 -14.93 -7.99
CA LYS A 56 1.47 -15.03 -8.03
C LYS A 56 0.81 -14.40 -6.82
N ILE A 57 1.56 -13.63 -6.02
CA ILE A 57 0.97 -12.92 -4.89
C ILE A 57 -0.21 -12.05 -5.35
N PRO A 58 -1.35 -12.07 -4.65
CA PRO A 58 -2.44 -11.14 -4.94
C PRO A 58 -2.00 -9.69 -4.70
N VAL A 59 -2.09 -8.87 -5.75
CA VAL A 59 -1.87 -7.42 -5.71
C VAL A 59 -3.23 -6.74 -5.60
N ILE A 60 -3.55 -6.17 -4.46
CA ILE A 60 -4.83 -5.48 -4.24
C ILE A 60 -4.67 -4.01 -4.63
N TRP A 61 -5.45 -3.58 -5.62
CA TRP A 61 -5.56 -2.19 -6.03
C TRP A 61 -6.96 -1.65 -5.70
N CYS A 62 -7.03 -0.74 -4.71
CA CYS A 62 -8.25 0.00 -4.41
C CYS A 62 -8.26 1.29 -5.24
N ASP A 63 -8.91 1.24 -6.41
CA ASP A 63 -9.06 2.41 -7.27
C ASP A 63 -10.25 3.24 -6.83
N THR A 64 -10.00 4.45 -6.36
CA THR A 64 -11.03 5.40 -5.91
C THR A 64 -11.90 5.94 -7.04
N GLY A 65 -11.46 5.77 -8.31
CA GLY A 65 -12.06 6.36 -9.50
C GLY A 65 -11.65 7.81 -9.76
N TYR A 66 -10.68 8.34 -8.98
CA TYR A 66 -10.18 9.71 -9.08
C TYR A 66 -8.68 9.79 -9.38
N ASN A 67 -8.05 8.67 -9.73
CA ASN A 67 -6.66 8.67 -10.15
C ASN A 67 -6.44 9.54 -11.39
N THR A 68 -5.24 10.14 -11.50
CA THR A 68 -4.89 10.91 -12.68
C THR A 68 -4.72 10.01 -13.91
N PRO A 69 -4.87 10.53 -15.14
CA PRO A 69 -4.54 9.76 -16.35
C PRO A 69 -3.10 9.25 -16.36
N GLN A 70 -2.17 9.96 -15.70
CA GLN A 70 -0.78 9.55 -15.57
C GLN A 70 -0.66 8.34 -14.65
N THR A 71 -1.34 8.35 -13.50
CA THR A 71 -1.39 7.20 -12.57
C THR A 71 -1.94 5.95 -13.26
N TYR A 72 -3.03 6.05 -14.04
CA TYR A 72 -3.57 4.90 -14.77
C TYR A 72 -2.58 4.35 -15.80
N ARG A 73 -1.92 5.22 -16.59
CA ARG A 73 -0.90 4.75 -17.56
C ARG A 73 0.29 4.11 -16.88
N HIS A 74 0.75 4.68 -15.76
CA HIS A 74 1.82 4.12 -14.94
C HIS A 74 1.42 2.74 -14.39
N ALA A 75 0.21 2.60 -13.85
CA ALA A 75 -0.31 1.34 -13.36
C ALA A 75 -0.26 0.25 -14.44
N GLU A 76 -0.80 0.53 -15.64
CA GLU A 76 -0.77 -0.40 -16.77
C GLU A 76 0.66 -0.80 -17.18
N GLN A 77 1.60 0.15 -17.17
CA GLN A 77 3.01 -0.13 -17.46
C GLN A 77 3.62 -1.07 -16.42
N VAL A 78 3.42 -0.81 -15.12
CA VAL A 78 3.97 -1.62 -14.03
C VAL A 78 3.32 -3.01 -14.01
N ILE A 79 1.99 -3.08 -14.14
CA ILE A 79 1.25 -4.35 -14.19
C ILE A 79 1.80 -5.25 -15.29
N LYS A 80 1.96 -4.70 -16.49
CA LYS A 80 2.47 -5.45 -17.63
C LYS A 80 3.94 -5.81 -17.49
N ALA A 81 4.78 -4.89 -17.02
CA ALA A 81 6.23 -5.11 -16.88
C ALA A 81 6.56 -6.20 -15.85
N LEU A 82 5.78 -6.29 -14.77
CA LEU A 82 5.99 -7.24 -13.67
C LEU A 82 5.06 -8.47 -13.72
N ASP A 83 4.20 -8.61 -14.74
CA ASP A 83 3.18 -9.68 -14.85
C ASP A 83 2.37 -9.84 -13.55
N LEU A 84 1.87 -8.74 -12.99
CA LEU A 84 1.24 -8.70 -11.68
C LEU A 84 -0.13 -9.38 -11.67
N ASN A 85 -0.42 -10.15 -10.62
CA ASN A 85 -1.72 -10.75 -10.35
C ASN A 85 -2.65 -9.76 -9.63
N VAL A 86 -3.22 -8.79 -10.36
CA VAL A 86 -3.98 -7.68 -9.80
C VAL A 86 -5.44 -8.01 -9.56
N PHE A 87 -5.92 -7.68 -8.36
CA PHE A 87 -7.32 -7.68 -7.95
C PHE A 87 -7.77 -6.24 -7.75
N LEU A 88 -8.62 -5.76 -8.66
CA LEU A 88 -9.13 -4.40 -8.66
C LEU A 88 -10.38 -4.28 -7.79
N TYR A 89 -10.35 -3.37 -6.81
CA TYR A 89 -11.47 -3.04 -5.96
C TYR A 89 -11.87 -1.58 -6.17
N VAL A 90 -13.08 -1.38 -6.68
CA VAL A 90 -13.65 -0.05 -6.93
C VAL A 90 -14.82 0.23 -5.99
N PRO A 91 -15.14 1.51 -5.73
CA PRO A 91 -16.35 1.90 -5.02
C PRO A 91 -17.62 1.34 -5.69
N LYS A 92 -18.66 1.07 -4.90
CA LYS A 92 -19.95 0.58 -5.44
C LYS A 92 -20.63 1.59 -6.36
N GLN A 93 -20.42 2.89 -6.10
CA GLN A 93 -20.86 3.97 -6.96
C GLN A 93 -19.72 4.46 -7.83
N THR A 94 -19.97 4.73 -9.12
CA THR A 94 -18.96 5.30 -10.01
C THR A 94 -18.64 6.76 -9.63
N SER A 95 -17.41 7.22 -9.94
CA SER A 95 -17.04 8.63 -9.74
C SER A 95 -17.97 9.57 -10.50
N ALA A 96 -18.32 9.25 -11.75
CA ALA A 96 -19.24 10.07 -12.56
C ALA A 96 -20.61 10.25 -11.89
N HIS A 97 -21.18 9.19 -11.28
CA HIS A 97 -22.43 9.31 -10.52
C HIS A 97 -22.25 10.15 -9.25
N ARG A 98 -21.19 9.90 -8.51
CA ARG A 98 -20.90 10.61 -7.26
C ARG A 98 -20.66 12.09 -7.50
N ASP A 99 -19.96 12.47 -8.58
CA ASP A 99 -19.66 13.86 -8.90
C ASP A 99 -20.93 14.69 -9.19
N VAL A 100 -21.99 14.06 -9.70
CA VAL A 100 -23.29 14.73 -9.89
C VAL A 100 -24.03 14.92 -8.55
N VAL A 101 -23.90 13.99 -7.62
CA VAL A 101 -24.68 13.99 -6.36
C VAL A 101 -23.95 14.75 -5.23
N LEU A 102 -22.65 14.57 -5.10
CA LEU A 102 -21.87 15.05 -3.96
C LEU A 102 -20.62 15.83 -4.38
N GLY A 103 -19.95 15.43 -5.47
CA GLY A 103 -18.61 15.89 -5.81
C GLY A 103 -17.54 15.32 -4.88
N ILE A 104 -16.33 15.93 -4.90
CA ILE A 104 -15.26 15.64 -3.95
C ILE A 104 -15.38 16.66 -2.81
N PRO A 105 -15.80 16.26 -1.59
CA PRO A 105 -15.92 17.20 -0.48
C PRO A 105 -14.54 17.69 -0.03
N SER A 106 -14.46 18.95 0.43
CA SER A 106 -13.26 19.46 1.06
C SER A 106 -13.00 18.73 2.38
N ILE A 107 -11.75 18.82 2.88
CA ILE A 107 -11.37 18.13 4.12
C ILE A 107 -12.17 18.58 5.34
N ASP A 108 -12.61 19.84 5.36
CA ASP A 108 -13.36 20.43 6.46
C ASP A 108 -14.88 20.17 6.32
N ASP A 109 -15.30 19.57 5.21
CA ASP A 109 -16.69 19.19 5.01
C ASP A 109 -17.00 17.94 5.86
N PRO A 110 -18.05 17.95 6.68
CA PRO A 110 -18.49 16.76 7.44
C PRO A 110 -18.68 15.51 6.58
N LYS A 111 -19.00 15.67 5.31
CA LYS A 111 -19.18 14.57 4.35
C LYS A 111 -17.87 13.94 3.88
N HIS A 112 -16.71 14.55 4.18
CA HIS A 112 -15.41 14.00 3.75
C HIS A 112 -15.12 12.63 4.36
N ALA A 113 -15.56 12.39 5.60
CA ALA A 113 -15.39 11.08 6.23
C ALA A 113 -16.22 10.00 5.54
N GLU A 114 -17.48 10.29 5.18
CA GLU A 114 -18.36 9.40 4.43
C GLU A 114 -17.81 9.14 3.03
N PHE A 115 -17.35 10.17 2.34
CA PHE A 115 -16.68 10.05 1.05
C PHE A 115 -15.45 9.14 1.13
N THR A 116 -14.57 9.34 2.12
CA THR A 116 -13.37 8.50 2.33
C THR A 116 -13.74 7.04 2.59
N GLU A 117 -14.77 6.82 3.41
CA GLU A 117 -15.33 5.50 3.67
C GLU A 117 -15.76 4.81 2.38
N GLU A 118 -16.53 5.50 1.56
CA GLU A 118 -17.13 4.96 0.34
C GLU A 118 -16.09 4.68 -0.75
N VAL A 119 -15.13 5.61 -0.96
CA VAL A 119 -14.20 5.49 -2.10
C VAL A 119 -12.95 4.67 -1.79
N LYS A 120 -12.62 4.48 -0.50
CA LYS A 120 -11.34 3.85 -0.14
C LYS A 120 -11.47 2.79 0.95
N LEU A 121 -12.13 3.09 2.08
CA LEU A 121 -12.10 2.18 3.22
C LEU A 121 -13.00 0.95 3.01
N GLU A 122 -14.20 1.12 2.44
CA GLU A 122 -15.08 0.00 2.10
C GLU A 122 -14.44 -0.94 1.07
N PRO A 123 -13.94 -0.47 -0.09
CA PRO A 123 -13.26 -1.34 -1.05
C PRO A 123 -12.08 -2.10 -0.44
N PHE A 124 -11.30 -1.43 0.39
CA PHE A 124 -10.18 -2.07 1.07
C PHE A 124 -10.63 -3.16 2.06
N ARG A 125 -11.64 -2.88 2.92
CA ARG A 125 -12.15 -3.89 3.85
C ARG A 125 -12.77 -5.08 3.11
N ARG A 126 -13.45 -4.85 2.00
CA ARG A 126 -14.00 -5.91 1.14
C ARG A 126 -12.87 -6.78 0.58
N ALA A 127 -11.79 -6.18 0.09
CA ALA A 127 -10.61 -6.91 -0.36
C ALA A 127 -10.00 -7.76 0.76
N MET A 128 -9.77 -7.18 1.93
CA MET A 128 -9.20 -7.90 3.07
C MET A 128 -10.11 -9.03 3.57
N TYR A 129 -11.44 -8.83 3.51
CA TYR A 129 -12.41 -9.87 3.86
C TYR A 129 -12.41 -11.04 2.86
N GLU A 130 -12.29 -10.77 1.57
CA GLU A 130 -12.28 -11.78 0.51
C GLU A 130 -10.96 -12.58 0.49
N HIS A 131 -9.83 -11.90 0.60
CA HIS A 131 -8.51 -12.52 0.57
C HIS A 131 -8.07 -13.13 1.91
N LYS A 132 -8.57 -12.63 3.03
CA LYS A 132 -8.25 -13.10 4.40
C LYS A 132 -6.74 -13.26 4.67
N PRO A 133 -5.90 -12.29 4.30
CA PRO A 133 -4.46 -12.45 4.42
C PRO A 133 -4.03 -12.57 5.88
N LYS A 134 -2.92 -13.26 6.09
CA LYS A 134 -2.18 -13.29 7.36
C LYS A 134 -0.97 -12.35 7.32
N VAL A 135 -0.47 -12.07 6.10
CA VAL A 135 0.60 -11.13 5.83
C VAL A 135 0.13 -10.07 4.84
N TRP A 136 0.42 -8.82 5.13
CA TRP A 136 0.09 -7.68 4.28
C TRP A 136 1.32 -6.82 4.03
N PHE A 137 1.87 -6.89 2.82
CA PHE A 137 2.98 -6.05 2.38
C PHE A 137 2.50 -4.63 2.06
N THR A 138 3.20 -3.64 2.62
CA THR A 138 2.91 -2.21 2.48
C THR A 138 4.17 -1.42 2.13
N ASN A 139 4.00 -0.28 1.47
CA ASN A 139 5.11 0.64 1.18
C ASN A 139 5.15 1.81 2.19
N LEU A 140 5.01 1.49 3.48
CA LEU A 140 5.19 2.49 4.55
C LEU A 140 6.68 2.69 4.79
N ARG A 141 7.07 3.95 5.02
CA ARG A 141 8.47 4.31 5.30
C ARG A 141 8.56 5.24 6.49
N GLN A 142 9.65 5.11 7.23
CA GLN A 142 10.04 6.05 8.28
C GLN A 142 10.20 7.47 7.69
N GLY A 143 9.96 8.50 8.48
CA GLY A 143 10.07 9.90 8.05
C GLY A 143 8.86 10.45 7.28
N GLN A 144 7.83 9.64 6.99
CA GLN A 144 6.66 10.11 6.27
C GLN A 144 5.61 10.77 7.18
N THR A 145 5.40 10.21 8.38
CA THR A 145 4.53 10.77 9.44
C THR A 145 5.02 10.31 10.80
N ALA A 146 4.70 11.05 11.87
CA ALA A 146 5.06 10.67 13.24
C ALA A 146 4.51 9.28 13.64
N PHE A 147 3.32 8.91 13.15
CA PHE A 147 2.77 7.57 13.35
C PHE A 147 3.65 6.50 12.69
N ARG A 148 4.12 6.75 11.45
CA ARG A 148 4.95 5.78 10.73
C ARG A 148 6.32 5.60 11.35
N ASP A 149 6.83 6.61 12.03
CA ASP A 149 8.13 6.53 12.74
C ASP A 149 8.11 5.52 13.90
N SER A 150 6.92 5.15 14.38
CA SER A 150 6.75 4.27 15.54
C SER A 150 6.47 2.80 15.20
N ILE A 151 6.23 2.43 13.92
CA ILE A 151 5.70 1.09 13.59
C ILE A 151 6.75 0.03 13.20
N GLY A 152 7.93 0.43 12.74
CA GLY A 152 8.99 -0.50 12.31
C GLY A 152 8.70 -1.22 10.97
N VAL A 153 9.55 -2.18 10.66
CA VAL A 153 9.44 -3.05 9.46
C VAL A 153 8.24 -3.98 9.58
N PHE A 154 8.04 -4.56 10.77
CA PHE A 154 6.94 -5.45 11.11
C PHE A 154 6.01 -4.76 12.11
N SER A 155 4.72 -4.83 11.88
CA SER A 155 3.68 -4.37 12.80
C SER A 155 2.42 -5.23 12.64
N VAL A 156 1.46 -5.10 13.54
CA VAL A 156 0.20 -5.87 13.46
C VAL A 156 -0.97 -4.91 13.29
N SER A 157 -1.89 -5.23 12.36
CA SER A 157 -3.13 -4.48 12.19
C SER A 157 -4.10 -4.76 13.34
N LYS A 158 -5.14 -3.94 13.49
CA LYS A 158 -6.22 -4.17 14.46
C LYS A 158 -6.88 -5.55 14.31
N ASP A 159 -6.91 -6.07 13.08
CA ASP A 159 -7.50 -7.37 12.75
C ASP A 159 -6.51 -8.54 12.88
N GLY A 160 -5.31 -8.29 13.43
CA GLY A 160 -4.29 -9.32 13.68
C GLY A 160 -3.47 -9.73 12.45
N VAL A 161 -3.54 -8.98 11.35
CA VAL A 161 -2.73 -9.23 10.15
C VAL A 161 -1.32 -8.67 10.34
N LEU A 162 -0.29 -9.47 10.05
CA LEU A 162 1.11 -9.01 10.07
C LEU A 162 1.34 -8.05 8.91
N LYS A 163 1.56 -6.77 9.20
CA LYS A 163 1.98 -5.78 8.21
C LYS A 163 3.50 -5.80 8.07
N VAL A 164 3.98 -5.79 6.84
CA VAL A 164 5.41 -5.85 6.53
C VAL A 164 5.76 -4.74 5.55
N SER A 165 6.71 -3.89 5.92
CA SER A 165 7.19 -2.76 5.13
C SER A 165 8.67 -2.96 4.78
N PRO A 166 9.01 -3.69 3.68
CA PRO A 166 10.39 -4.07 3.39
C PRO A 166 11.35 -2.90 3.17
N PHE A 167 10.82 -1.78 2.69
CA PHE A 167 11.57 -0.56 2.43
C PHE A 167 11.47 0.48 3.56
N TYR A 168 11.09 0.08 4.76
CA TYR A 168 10.78 0.99 5.87
C TYR A 168 11.88 2.01 6.16
N TYR A 169 13.16 1.60 6.14
CA TYR A 169 14.31 2.45 6.41
C TYR A 169 14.94 3.08 5.15
N TRP A 170 14.31 2.94 3.98
CA TRP A 170 14.91 3.45 2.74
C TRP A 170 14.48 4.89 2.45
N SER A 171 15.49 5.71 2.06
CA SER A 171 15.27 7.05 1.53
C SER A 171 14.74 7.01 0.09
N ASP A 172 14.24 8.16 -0.39
CA ASP A 172 13.85 8.33 -1.78
C ASP A 172 15.02 8.05 -2.73
N GLU A 173 16.23 8.52 -2.41
CA GLU A 173 17.43 8.27 -3.22
C GLU A 173 17.75 6.79 -3.40
N LYS A 174 17.60 5.99 -2.33
CA LYS A 174 17.78 4.52 -2.42
C LYS A 174 16.70 3.87 -3.28
N LEU A 175 15.47 4.37 -3.20
CA LEU A 175 14.38 3.87 -4.03
C LEU A 175 14.54 4.28 -5.49
N ASP A 176 15.00 5.50 -5.77
CA ASP A 176 15.33 5.93 -7.14
C ASP A 176 16.40 5.02 -7.75
N THR A 177 17.49 4.77 -7.00
CA THR A 177 18.54 3.82 -7.42
C THR A 177 17.97 2.43 -7.70
N TYR A 178 17.11 1.92 -6.81
CA TYR A 178 16.49 0.60 -6.99
C TYR A 178 15.60 0.55 -8.24
N LEU A 179 14.81 1.58 -8.48
CA LEU A 179 13.94 1.65 -9.65
C LEU A 179 14.78 1.70 -10.95
N ASP A 180 15.84 2.48 -10.97
CA ASP A 180 16.75 2.59 -12.12
C ASP A 180 17.45 1.26 -12.40
N GLU A 181 18.02 0.60 -11.38
CA GLU A 181 18.68 -0.70 -11.50
C GLU A 181 17.75 -1.81 -12.01
N ASN A 182 16.45 -1.72 -11.71
CA ASN A 182 15.45 -2.69 -12.13
C ASN A 182 14.66 -2.25 -13.38
N ASN A 183 15.02 -1.11 -14.02
CA ASN A 183 14.32 -0.52 -15.16
C ASN A 183 12.81 -0.32 -14.91
N LEU A 184 12.45 0.14 -13.72
CA LEU A 184 11.06 0.36 -13.31
C LEU A 184 10.68 1.83 -13.44
N PRO A 185 9.47 2.13 -13.95
CA PRO A 185 8.99 3.49 -14.03
C PRO A 185 8.61 4.04 -12.67
N ASN A 186 8.65 5.37 -12.53
CA ASN A 186 8.11 6.12 -11.40
C ASN A 186 7.20 7.24 -11.92
N GLU A 187 6.12 7.56 -11.22
CA GLU A 187 5.19 8.62 -11.62
C GLU A 187 4.80 9.48 -10.42
N PHE A 188 5.09 10.78 -10.50
CA PHE A 188 4.85 11.73 -9.41
C PHE A 188 3.52 12.49 -9.52
N LYS A 189 2.85 12.46 -10.68
CA LYS A 189 1.53 13.07 -10.87
C LYS A 189 0.44 12.17 -10.31
N TYR A 190 0.42 12.07 -8.99
CA TYR A 190 -0.51 11.26 -8.21
C TYR A 190 -1.51 12.15 -7.47
N PHE A 191 -2.75 11.70 -7.35
CA PHE A 191 -3.79 12.37 -6.58
C PHE A 191 -4.58 11.36 -5.75
N ASP A 192 -4.74 11.66 -4.45
CA ASP A 192 -5.58 10.88 -3.55
C ASP A 192 -6.68 11.80 -2.97
N PRO A 193 -7.94 11.66 -3.41
CA PRO A 193 -9.03 12.54 -2.98
C PRO A 193 -9.34 12.44 -1.49
N THR A 194 -8.85 11.41 -0.82
CA THR A 194 -9.04 11.20 0.63
C THR A 194 -7.94 11.84 1.47
N LYS A 195 -6.91 12.40 0.84
CA LYS A 195 -5.78 13.09 1.47
C LYS A 195 -5.75 14.53 1.03
N ALA A 196 -6.39 15.43 1.77
CA ALA A 196 -6.32 16.85 1.48
C ALA A 196 -5.02 17.50 1.94
N LEU A 197 -4.25 16.85 2.84
CA LEU A 197 -2.92 17.25 3.28
C LEU A 197 -1.95 16.08 3.09
N GLU A 198 -0.76 16.36 2.55
CA GLU A 198 0.25 15.35 2.21
C GLU A 198 0.65 14.44 3.40
N ASN A 199 0.59 14.95 4.63
CA ASN A 199 1.04 14.27 5.84
C ASN A 199 -0.08 13.62 6.67
N ARG A 200 -1.28 13.40 6.09
CA ARG A 200 -2.40 12.77 6.80
C ARG A 200 -2.47 11.27 6.54
N GLU A 201 -2.66 10.48 7.60
CA GLU A 201 -3.00 9.06 7.46
C GLU A 201 -4.43 8.90 6.94
N CYS A 202 -4.63 8.02 5.98
CA CYS A 202 -5.94 7.81 5.33
C CYS A 202 -6.85 6.79 6.03
N GLY A 203 -6.51 6.39 7.26
CA GLY A 203 -7.30 5.43 8.03
C GLY A 203 -7.09 3.95 7.69
N LEU A 204 -6.35 3.61 6.63
CA LEU A 204 -6.05 2.20 6.29
C LEU A 204 -5.04 1.56 7.27
N HIS A 205 -4.17 2.36 7.85
CA HIS A 205 -3.04 1.87 8.65
C HIS A 205 -3.17 2.19 10.14
N VAL A 206 -4.19 2.91 10.56
CA VAL A 206 -4.42 3.35 11.96
C VAL A 206 -5.33 2.39 12.69
#